data_34f6c9f41837526d9605ea3e9cbe4f9f
#
_entry.id   34f6c9f41837526d9605ea3e9cbe4f9f
#
_cell.length_a   1.000
_cell.length_b   1.000
_cell.length_c   1.000
_cell.angle_alpha   90.00
_cell.angle_beta   90.00
_cell.angle_gamma   90.00
#
_symmetry.space_group_name_H-M   'P 1'
#
loop_
_entity.id
_entity.type
_entity.pdbx_description
1 polymer ?
#
loop_
_entity_poly.entity_id
_entity_poly.type
_entity_poly.pdbx_seq_one_letter_code
_entity_poly.pdbx_strand_id
1 'polypeptide(L)'
;MIAFHISVNEHRMERSVQNMRPRSHGTAGKILRLHKGEIPMFDSNHVFLGIAPIGWCNDDMPELGGENTFQQTVSEMALAGFTGCEIGNKYPKDPAELKKALDLRGMRIASRWYSSFLLTRPFEEEEKDFIANLDFLAAVGANRINVSEQSYSIQGKMDVPVLTGGHKHVMDDAEWKLLCDGLNKLGKIAADRGFKLCFHHHMGTVVQTSEETDRMMANTDPRYVFLCYDTGHFTFAGEDPLAMLKKYVDRVGHVHLKDMRLPVVEEARKNDWSFLQAVRNGAFTVPGDGDVDFDPVFKVLADAGYQGWLLVEAEQDPAKANPLEYAMKARKYIREHTGL
;
A
#
# COMPACT_ATOMS: atom_id res chain seq x y z
N MET A 1 -27.36 47.76 -26.61
CA MET A 1 -26.24 48.52 -27.21
C MET A 1 -25.66 49.42 -26.14
N ILE A 2 -24.63 48.99 -25.41
CA ILE A 2 -23.72 49.87 -24.68
C ILE A 2 -22.35 49.14 -24.70
N ALA A 3 -21.44 49.72 -25.47
CA ALA A 3 -20.06 49.29 -25.58
C ALA A 3 -19.26 49.97 -24.50
N PHE A 4 -18.40 49.20 -23.77
CA PHE A 4 -17.37 49.76 -22.93
C PHE A 4 -15.99 49.50 -23.57
N HIS A 5 -15.34 50.56 -23.96
CA HIS A 5 -13.92 50.62 -24.30
C HIS A 5 -13.09 50.58 -23.04
N ILE A 6 -12.10 49.70 -22.95
CA ILE A 6 -11.02 49.80 -21.97
C ILE A 6 -9.72 50.07 -22.73
N SER A 7 -9.16 51.25 -22.44
CA SER A 7 -7.91 51.78 -22.93
C SER A 7 -6.73 51.16 -22.19
N VAL A 8 -5.73 50.74 -22.94
CA VAL A 8 -4.40 50.31 -22.46
C VAL A 8 -3.56 51.55 -22.14
N ASN A 9 -2.97 51.58 -20.96
CA ASN A 9 -1.90 52.50 -20.65
C ASN A 9 -0.67 51.75 -20.16
N GLU A 10 0.34 51.68 -21.03
CA GLU A 10 1.70 51.33 -20.67
C GLU A 10 2.37 52.54 -19.99
N HIS A 11 2.90 52.32 -18.79
CA HIS A 11 3.98 53.20 -18.30
C HIS A 11 5.04 52.35 -17.56
N ARG A 12 6.19 52.40 -18.17
CA ARG A 12 7.55 52.02 -17.82
C ARG A 12 8.00 52.64 -16.50
N MET A 13 8.52 51.82 -15.55
CA MET A 13 9.51 52.27 -14.59
C MET A 13 10.56 51.18 -14.35
N GLU A 14 11.77 51.48 -14.81
CA GLU A 14 13.01 50.80 -14.46
C GLU A 14 13.59 51.31 -13.13
N ARG A 15 14.41 50.41 -12.50
CA ARG A 15 15.45 50.62 -11.45
C ARG A 15 14.96 50.61 -10.01
N SER A 16 15.36 49.62 -9.20
CA SER A 16 16.72 49.47 -8.64
C SER A 16 16.84 48.13 -7.90
N VAL A 17 17.83 47.35 -8.33
CA VAL A 17 18.29 46.15 -7.63
C VAL A 17 19.45 46.57 -6.73
N GLN A 18 19.34 46.40 -5.43
CA GLN A 18 20.53 46.36 -4.56
C GLN A 18 20.38 45.28 -3.48
N ASN A 19 21.21 44.26 -3.65
CA ASN A 19 21.86 43.39 -2.67
C ASN A 19 21.19 43.16 -1.30
N MET A 20 20.59 41.98 -1.14
CA MET A 20 20.62 41.26 0.14
C MET A 20 20.97 39.79 -0.11
N ARG A 21 22.16 39.37 0.38
CA ARG A 21 22.58 37.97 0.45
C ARG A 21 21.82 37.28 1.62
N PRO A 22 21.15 36.15 1.44
CA PRO A 22 20.73 35.36 2.56
C PRO A 22 21.89 34.50 3.06
N ARG A 23 22.07 34.49 4.38
CA ARG A 23 23.01 33.61 5.09
C ARG A 23 22.61 32.15 4.93
N SER A 24 23.54 31.35 4.52
CA SER A 24 23.48 29.88 4.44
C SER A 24 23.36 29.29 5.85
N HIS A 25 22.28 28.53 6.10
CA HIS A 25 22.31 27.43 7.04
C HIS A 25 22.02 26.17 6.23
N GLY A 26 23.07 25.36 6.11
CA GLY A 26 23.03 24.17 5.30
C GLY A 26 22.39 22.99 6.05
N THR A 27 21.59 22.30 5.31
CA THR A 27 21.56 20.83 5.19
C THR A 27 21.04 20.56 3.80
N ALA A 28 21.95 20.53 2.83
CA ALA A 28 21.64 20.14 1.47
C ALA A 28 21.54 18.60 1.46
N GLY A 29 20.35 18.07 1.60
CA GLY A 29 20.02 16.75 1.07
C GLY A 29 20.31 16.80 -0.44
N LYS A 30 21.23 15.95 -0.91
CA LYS A 30 21.49 15.77 -2.33
C LYS A 30 20.24 15.20 -2.98
N ILE A 31 19.40 16.04 -3.57
CA ILE A 31 18.41 15.60 -4.54
C ILE A 31 19.22 15.09 -5.74
N LEU A 32 19.30 13.78 -5.90
CA LEU A 32 19.79 13.16 -7.14
C LEU A 32 18.81 13.56 -8.25
N ARG A 33 19.14 14.59 -9.01
CA ARG A 33 18.48 14.85 -10.30
C ARG A 33 18.96 13.79 -11.27
N LEU A 34 18.09 12.85 -11.64
CA LEU A 34 18.35 11.95 -12.76
C LEU A 34 18.71 12.81 -13.99
N HIS A 35 19.95 12.67 -14.47
CA HIS A 35 20.40 13.29 -15.69
C HIS A 35 19.79 12.54 -16.89
N LYS A 36 19.43 13.23 -17.96
CA LYS A 36 18.99 12.59 -19.22
C LYS A 36 20.03 11.57 -19.67
N GLY A 37 19.71 10.25 -19.48
CA GLY A 37 20.58 9.15 -19.88
C GLY A 37 20.78 8.06 -18.81
N GLU A 38 20.28 8.22 -17.58
CA GLU A 38 20.36 7.14 -16.58
C GLU A 38 19.33 6.04 -16.89
N ILE A 39 19.79 4.79 -16.83
CA ILE A 39 18.92 3.61 -17.00
C ILE A 39 17.95 3.59 -15.82
N PRO A 40 16.63 3.46 -16.07
CA PRO A 40 15.66 3.32 -14.98
C PRO A 40 16.05 2.17 -14.05
N MET A 41 15.85 2.36 -12.74
CA MET A 41 16.16 1.34 -11.72
C MET A 41 15.39 0.05 -11.95
N PHE A 42 14.18 0.14 -12.51
CA PHE A 42 13.30 -0.98 -12.81
C PHE A 42 12.95 -1.05 -14.31
N ASP A 43 12.73 -2.26 -14.80
CA ASP A 43 12.15 -2.47 -16.14
C ASP A 43 10.63 -2.20 -16.11
N SER A 44 10.21 -1.10 -16.72
CA SER A 44 8.80 -0.66 -16.79
C SER A 44 7.87 -1.64 -17.54
N ASN A 45 8.42 -2.64 -18.25
CA ASN A 45 7.61 -3.70 -18.84
C ASN A 45 7.23 -4.79 -17.82
N HIS A 46 7.94 -4.89 -16.70
CA HIS A 46 7.77 -5.92 -15.69
C HIS A 46 7.46 -5.40 -14.30
N VAL A 47 7.72 -4.10 -14.03
CA VAL A 47 7.38 -3.45 -12.77
C VAL A 47 6.36 -2.34 -13.02
N PHE A 48 5.23 -2.41 -12.33
CA PHE A 48 4.09 -1.53 -12.51
C PHE A 48 3.80 -0.74 -11.24
N LEU A 49 3.27 0.47 -11.40
CA LEU A 49 2.85 1.30 -10.26
C LEU A 49 1.35 1.24 -10.09
N GLY A 50 0.92 0.89 -8.88
CA GLY A 50 -0.46 0.90 -8.44
C GLY A 50 -0.66 1.73 -7.17
N ILE A 51 -1.92 1.95 -6.83
CA ILE A 51 -2.32 2.61 -5.59
C ILE A 51 -3.60 1.99 -5.03
N ALA A 52 -3.66 1.81 -3.71
CA ALA A 52 -4.84 1.29 -3.03
C ALA A 52 -5.94 2.37 -2.88
N PRO A 53 -7.22 1.99 -2.95
CA PRO A 53 -8.32 2.93 -2.80
C PRO A 53 -8.54 3.44 -1.38
N ILE A 54 -7.89 2.84 -0.38
CA ILE A 54 -8.11 3.11 1.05
C ILE A 54 -7.80 4.56 1.45
N GLY A 55 -6.96 5.27 0.67
CA GLY A 55 -6.71 6.70 0.86
C GLY A 55 -7.89 7.59 0.44
N TRP A 56 -8.82 7.10 -0.39
CA TRP A 56 -10.05 7.81 -0.80
C TRP A 56 -11.23 7.44 0.05
N CYS A 57 -11.35 6.16 0.43
CA CYS A 57 -12.43 5.63 1.22
C CYS A 57 -11.87 4.52 2.10
N ASN A 58 -11.92 4.70 3.40
CA ASN A 58 -11.39 3.71 4.33
C ASN A 58 -12.39 2.56 4.50
N ASP A 59 -11.95 1.34 4.20
CA ASP A 59 -12.82 0.14 4.26
C ASP A 59 -13.10 -0.30 5.71
N ASP A 60 -12.19 0.00 6.66
CA ASP A 60 -12.36 -0.29 8.08
C ASP A 60 -13.16 0.80 8.82
N MET A 61 -13.16 2.02 8.28
CA MET A 61 -13.89 3.19 8.80
C MET A 61 -14.66 3.87 7.65
N PRO A 62 -15.81 3.31 7.22
CA PRO A 62 -16.54 3.77 6.04
C PRO A 62 -17.02 5.23 6.08
N GLU A 63 -17.04 5.84 7.26
CA GLU A 63 -17.34 7.26 7.44
C GLU A 63 -16.19 8.16 6.94
N LEU A 64 -14.97 7.62 6.80
CA LEU A 64 -13.85 8.36 6.25
C LEU A 64 -13.86 8.22 4.72
N GLY A 65 -14.20 9.29 4.03
CA GLY A 65 -14.31 9.34 2.57
C GLY A 65 -15.57 8.68 2.00
N GLY A 66 -16.62 8.57 2.83
CA GLY A 66 -17.91 8.01 2.41
C GLY A 66 -18.52 8.71 1.19
N GLU A 67 -18.22 9.99 0.98
CA GLU A 67 -18.62 10.81 -0.16
C GLU A 67 -17.88 10.50 -1.47
N ASN A 68 -16.66 9.98 -1.41
CA ASN A 68 -15.86 9.66 -2.59
C ASN A 68 -16.47 8.47 -3.35
N THR A 69 -16.76 8.66 -4.64
CA THR A 69 -17.31 7.60 -5.47
C THR A 69 -16.22 6.74 -6.10
N PHE A 70 -16.58 5.51 -6.51
CA PHE A 70 -15.66 4.66 -7.28
C PHE A 70 -15.11 5.38 -8.52
N GLN A 71 -15.97 6.06 -9.29
CA GLN A 71 -15.57 6.75 -10.52
C GLN A 71 -14.58 7.88 -10.25
N GLN A 72 -14.78 8.64 -9.17
CA GLN A 72 -13.84 9.66 -8.72
C GLN A 72 -12.51 9.03 -8.35
N THR A 73 -12.53 8.03 -7.47
CA THR A 73 -11.33 7.33 -6.98
C THR A 73 -10.43 6.86 -8.12
N VAL A 74 -10.98 6.06 -9.06
CA VAL A 74 -10.17 5.53 -10.17
C VAL A 74 -9.76 6.59 -11.20
N SER A 75 -10.54 7.68 -11.34
CA SER A 75 -10.14 8.79 -12.20
C SER A 75 -9.00 9.60 -11.62
N GLU A 76 -9.01 9.85 -10.31
CA GLU A 76 -7.94 10.55 -9.61
C GLU A 76 -6.64 9.73 -9.54
N MET A 77 -6.75 8.40 -9.34
CA MET A 77 -5.61 7.49 -9.45
C MET A 77 -4.93 7.55 -10.83
N ALA A 78 -5.73 7.48 -11.90
CA ALA A 78 -5.22 7.60 -13.26
C ALA A 78 -4.63 8.99 -13.54
N LEU A 79 -5.28 10.07 -13.06
CA LEU A 79 -4.80 11.44 -13.18
C LEU A 79 -3.46 11.65 -12.44
N ALA A 80 -3.28 11.00 -11.30
CA ALA A 80 -2.01 11.01 -10.57
C ALA A 80 -0.90 10.22 -11.29
N GLY A 81 -1.23 9.43 -12.34
CA GLY A 81 -0.27 8.69 -13.16
C GLY A 81 -0.02 7.26 -12.71
N PHE A 82 -0.94 6.66 -11.96
CA PHE A 82 -0.92 5.22 -11.65
C PHE A 82 -1.59 4.42 -12.77
N THR A 83 -1.12 3.18 -12.98
CA THR A 83 -1.64 2.27 -14.02
C THR A 83 -2.39 1.07 -13.44
N GLY A 84 -2.47 0.97 -12.12
CA GLY A 84 -3.20 -0.09 -11.44
C GLY A 84 -3.73 0.32 -10.08
N CYS A 85 -4.65 -0.48 -9.56
CA CYS A 85 -5.19 -0.32 -8.22
C CYS A 85 -5.57 -1.66 -7.62
N GLU A 86 -5.76 -1.68 -6.31
CA GLU A 86 -6.45 -2.76 -5.61
C GLU A 86 -7.96 -2.53 -5.61
N ILE A 87 -8.70 -3.59 -5.31
CA ILE A 87 -10.17 -3.53 -5.24
C ILE A 87 -10.58 -3.03 -3.85
N GLY A 88 -11.38 -1.97 -3.82
CA GLY A 88 -12.01 -1.46 -2.61
C GLY A 88 -13.51 -1.79 -2.54
N ASN A 89 -14.12 -1.56 -1.38
CA ASN A 89 -15.50 -1.91 -1.10
C ASN A 89 -16.54 -1.22 -2.01
N LYS A 90 -16.20 -0.06 -2.56
CA LYS A 90 -17.09 0.70 -3.47
C LYS A 90 -17.01 0.27 -4.94
N TYR A 91 -16.14 -0.68 -5.26
CA TYR A 91 -15.93 -1.11 -6.64
C TYR A 91 -17.11 -1.96 -7.14
N PRO A 92 -17.42 -1.90 -8.45
CA PRO A 92 -18.44 -2.77 -9.06
C PRO A 92 -18.17 -4.25 -8.73
N LYS A 93 -19.24 -4.96 -8.39
CA LYS A 93 -19.18 -6.40 -8.12
C LYS A 93 -19.25 -7.25 -9.40
N ASP A 94 -19.71 -6.66 -10.51
CA ASP A 94 -19.65 -7.26 -11.83
C ASP A 94 -18.25 -7.02 -12.41
N PRO A 95 -17.48 -8.07 -12.71
CA PRO A 95 -16.12 -7.94 -13.23
C PRO A 95 -16.05 -7.30 -14.61
N ALA A 96 -17.10 -7.44 -15.46
CA ALA A 96 -17.12 -6.82 -16.77
C ALA A 96 -17.35 -5.30 -16.67
N GLU A 97 -18.24 -4.87 -15.77
CA GLU A 97 -18.44 -3.45 -15.46
C GLU A 97 -17.16 -2.83 -14.89
N LEU A 98 -16.53 -3.50 -13.91
CA LEU A 98 -15.28 -3.04 -13.31
C LEU A 98 -14.18 -2.92 -14.37
N LYS A 99 -13.97 -3.95 -15.16
CA LYS A 99 -12.94 -3.96 -16.21
C LYS A 99 -13.16 -2.83 -17.21
N LYS A 100 -14.37 -2.64 -17.70
CA LYS A 100 -14.74 -1.57 -18.63
C LYS A 100 -14.41 -0.18 -18.06
N ALA A 101 -14.75 0.04 -16.78
CA ALA A 101 -14.49 1.32 -16.11
C ALA A 101 -12.99 1.62 -15.96
N LEU A 102 -12.18 0.59 -15.67
CA LEU A 102 -10.73 0.71 -15.54
C LEU A 102 -10.04 0.86 -16.90
N ASP A 103 -10.43 0.06 -17.91
CA ASP A 103 -9.88 0.14 -19.28
C ASP A 103 -10.04 1.55 -19.86
N LEU A 104 -11.17 2.22 -19.60
CA LEU A 104 -11.43 3.61 -20.03
C LEU A 104 -10.37 4.59 -19.49
N ARG A 105 -9.70 4.24 -18.39
CA ARG A 105 -8.71 5.06 -17.70
C ARG A 105 -7.27 4.55 -17.86
N GLY A 106 -7.07 3.50 -18.66
CA GLY A 106 -5.78 2.84 -18.80
C GLY A 106 -5.30 2.15 -17.52
N MET A 107 -6.23 1.76 -16.64
CA MET A 107 -5.93 1.13 -15.36
C MET A 107 -6.24 -0.37 -15.36
N ARG A 108 -5.60 -1.11 -14.46
CA ARG A 108 -5.78 -2.55 -14.26
C ARG A 108 -5.92 -2.86 -12.78
N ILE A 109 -6.51 -4.02 -12.45
CA ILE A 109 -6.44 -4.55 -11.08
C ILE A 109 -5.08 -5.18 -10.85
N ALA A 110 -4.41 -4.75 -9.78
CA ALA A 110 -3.15 -5.31 -9.30
C ALA A 110 -3.39 -6.56 -8.44
N SER A 111 -4.32 -6.44 -7.50
CA SER A 111 -4.66 -7.47 -6.51
C SER A 111 -5.95 -7.10 -5.78
N ARG A 112 -6.34 -7.92 -4.80
CA ARG A 112 -7.34 -7.56 -3.80
C ARG A 112 -6.99 -8.17 -2.46
N TRP A 113 -7.47 -7.55 -1.40
CA TRP A 113 -7.48 -8.11 -0.07
C TRP A 113 -8.44 -9.29 0.04
N TYR A 114 -7.99 -10.34 0.71
CA TYR A 114 -8.80 -11.49 1.10
C TYR A 114 -8.59 -11.79 2.60
N SER A 115 -9.63 -11.65 3.38
CA SER A 115 -9.65 -12.06 4.80
C SER A 115 -9.80 -13.56 4.87
N SER A 116 -8.78 -14.28 5.32
CA SER A 116 -8.87 -15.70 5.63
C SER A 116 -9.22 -15.91 7.10
N PHE A 117 -9.90 -17.01 7.39
CA PHE A 117 -10.30 -17.42 8.73
C PHE A 117 -9.92 -18.88 8.98
N LEU A 118 -8.71 -19.25 8.58
CA LEU A 118 -8.18 -20.63 8.64
C LEU A 118 -8.13 -21.21 10.05
N LEU A 119 -8.07 -20.37 11.09
CA LEU A 119 -8.06 -20.81 12.48
C LEU A 119 -9.47 -21.05 13.06
N THR A 120 -10.52 -20.50 12.44
CA THR A 120 -11.87 -20.51 13.04
C THR A 120 -12.97 -21.03 12.12
N ARG A 121 -12.66 -21.25 10.83
CA ARG A 121 -13.61 -21.80 9.85
C ARG A 121 -13.13 -23.15 9.30
N PRO A 122 -14.06 -24.05 8.90
CA PRO A 122 -13.69 -25.25 8.15
C PRO A 122 -12.97 -24.89 6.85
N PHE A 123 -11.92 -25.64 6.51
CA PHE A 123 -11.11 -25.37 5.30
C PHE A 123 -11.95 -25.37 4.02
N GLU A 124 -12.94 -26.24 3.92
CA GLU A 124 -13.83 -26.36 2.74
C GLU A 124 -14.64 -25.08 2.49
N GLU A 125 -14.98 -24.33 3.53
CA GLU A 125 -15.66 -23.04 3.40
C GLU A 125 -14.66 -21.96 2.93
N GLU A 126 -13.45 -21.94 3.50
CA GLU A 126 -12.37 -21.05 3.09
C GLU A 126 -12.00 -21.30 1.62
N GLU A 127 -11.81 -22.56 1.22
CA GLU A 127 -11.49 -22.95 -0.16
C GLU A 127 -12.54 -22.43 -1.15
N LYS A 128 -13.82 -22.63 -0.83
CA LYS A 128 -14.92 -22.17 -1.70
C LYS A 128 -14.90 -20.65 -1.89
N ASP A 129 -14.76 -19.89 -0.80
CA ASP A 129 -14.75 -18.44 -0.84
C ASP A 129 -13.48 -17.92 -1.55
N PHE A 130 -12.34 -18.55 -1.30
CA PHE A 130 -11.08 -18.24 -1.93
C PHE A 130 -11.14 -18.45 -3.45
N ILE A 131 -11.69 -19.57 -3.90
CA ILE A 131 -11.88 -19.89 -5.32
C ILE A 131 -12.77 -18.84 -5.99
N ALA A 132 -13.87 -18.44 -5.38
CA ALA A 132 -14.76 -17.40 -5.90
C ALA A 132 -14.02 -16.04 -6.08
N ASN A 133 -13.10 -15.72 -5.16
CA ASN A 133 -12.25 -14.54 -5.27
C ASN A 133 -11.23 -14.65 -6.41
N LEU A 134 -10.63 -15.82 -6.61
CA LEU A 134 -9.75 -16.06 -7.78
C LEU A 134 -10.50 -15.98 -9.10
N ASP A 135 -11.73 -16.51 -9.19
CA ASP A 135 -12.57 -16.42 -10.38
C ASP A 135 -12.88 -14.96 -10.75
N PHE A 136 -13.23 -14.13 -9.74
CA PHE A 136 -13.43 -12.70 -9.94
C PHE A 136 -12.15 -12.01 -10.43
N LEU A 137 -11.02 -12.27 -9.78
CA LEU A 137 -9.73 -11.69 -10.15
C LEU A 137 -9.28 -12.10 -11.56
N ALA A 138 -9.49 -13.35 -11.93
CA ALA A 138 -9.23 -13.84 -13.30
C ALA A 138 -10.06 -13.07 -14.33
N ALA A 139 -11.35 -12.84 -14.05
CA ALA A 139 -12.25 -12.13 -14.95
C ALA A 139 -11.85 -10.66 -15.17
N VAL A 140 -11.17 -10.04 -14.21
CA VAL A 140 -10.63 -8.66 -14.34
C VAL A 140 -9.16 -8.63 -14.78
N GLY A 141 -8.54 -9.80 -15.02
CA GLY A 141 -7.18 -9.91 -15.55
C GLY A 141 -6.07 -9.74 -14.50
N ALA A 142 -6.38 -9.88 -13.22
CA ALA A 142 -5.37 -9.91 -12.14
C ALA A 142 -4.84 -11.33 -11.93
N ASN A 143 -3.67 -11.43 -11.31
CA ASN A 143 -3.02 -12.70 -11.01
C ASN A 143 -2.33 -12.75 -9.63
N ARG A 144 -2.75 -11.86 -8.73
CA ARG A 144 -2.30 -11.83 -7.33
C ARG A 144 -3.50 -11.66 -6.41
N ILE A 145 -3.41 -12.29 -5.24
CA ILE A 145 -4.38 -12.13 -4.16
C ILE A 145 -3.61 -11.92 -2.84
N ASN A 146 -3.92 -10.84 -2.12
CA ASN A 146 -3.31 -10.54 -0.83
C ASN A 146 -4.16 -11.16 0.27
N VAL A 147 -3.60 -12.11 0.99
CA VAL A 147 -4.28 -12.89 2.03
C VAL A 147 -3.80 -12.46 3.39
N SER A 148 -4.70 -12.11 4.28
CA SER A 148 -4.39 -11.87 5.69
C SER A 148 -5.29 -12.72 6.58
N GLU A 149 -4.71 -13.36 7.61
CA GLU A 149 -5.47 -14.18 8.55
C GLU A 149 -6.18 -13.30 9.57
N GLN A 150 -7.50 -13.30 9.55
CA GLN A 150 -8.34 -12.41 10.34
C GLN A 150 -9.03 -13.08 11.53
N SER A 151 -8.82 -14.39 11.73
CA SER A 151 -9.24 -15.04 12.98
C SER A 151 -8.60 -14.34 14.18
N TYR A 152 -9.42 -14.02 15.15
CA TYR A 152 -9.01 -13.31 16.37
C TYR A 152 -8.42 -11.91 16.18
N SER A 153 -8.55 -11.33 14.98
CA SER A 153 -8.01 -9.99 14.70
C SER A 153 -8.61 -8.92 15.59
N ILE A 154 -7.77 -7.99 16.06
CA ILE A 154 -8.18 -6.78 16.78
C ILE A 154 -8.04 -5.52 15.89
N GLN A 155 -7.66 -5.66 14.62
CA GLN A 155 -7.47 -4.57 13.66
C GLN A 155 -8.66 -3.61 13.62
N GLY A 156 -9.88 -4.14 13.48
CA GLY A 156 -11.12 -3.35 13.40
C GLY A 156 -11.69 -2.89 14.75
N LYS A 157 -10.99 -3.11 15.88
CA LYS A 157 -11.49 -2.73 17.21
C LYS A 157 -11.00 -1.34 17.59
N MET A 158 -11.93 -0.39 17.76
CA MET A 158 -11.64 1.02 18.00
C MET A 158 -10.99 1.29 19.36
N ASP A 159 -11.22 0.47 20.36
CA ASP A 159 -10.88 0.66 21.77
C ASP A 159 -9.84 -0.34 22.31
N VAL A 160 -9.26 -1.17 21.43
CA VAL A 160 -8.25 -2.16 21.84
C VAL A 160 -6.86 -1.70 21.39
N PRO A 161 -5.93 -1.45 22.32
CA PRO A 161 -4.56 -1.09 21.99
C PRO A 161 -3.87 -2.13 21.10
N VAL A 162 -3.15 -1.67 20.08
CA VAL A 162 -2.50 -2.58 19.11
C VAL A 162 -1.01 -2.78 19.36
N LEU A 163 -0.35 -1.80 20.01
CA LEU A 163 1.10 -1.85 20.29
C LEU A 163 1.44 -2.25 21.73
N THR A 164 0.47 -2.17 22.61
CA THR A 164 0.66 -2.35 24.07
C THR A 164 -0.37 -3.30 24.63
N GLY A 165 -0.18 -3.71 25.89
CA GLY A 165 -1.16 -4.49 26.64
C GLY A 165 -1.33 -5.97 26.26
N GLY A 166 -0.66 -6.44 25.21
CA GLY A 166 -0.69 -7.87 24.83
C GLY A 166 -2.08 -8.38 24.43
N HIS A 167 -2.91 -7.53 23.83
CA HIS A 167 -4.30 -7.88 23.45
C HIS A 167 -4.40 -8.74 22.19
N LYS A 168 -3.33 -8.81 21.40
CA LYS A 168 -3.27 -9.64 20.21
C LYS A 168 -3.29 -11.12 20.58
N HIS A 169 -4.05 -11.94 19.85
CA HIS A 169 -4.00 -13.39 20.00
C HIS A 169 -2.61 -13.93 19.64
N VAL A 170 -2.06 -14.77 20.51
CA VAL A 170 -0.79 -15.45 20.30
C VAL A 170 -1.09 -16.92 20.01
N MET A 171 -0.76 -17.37 18.80
CA MET A 171 -1.02 -18.74 18.35
C MET A 171 -0.16 -19.77 19.08
N ASP A 172 -0.76 -20.87 19.46
CA ASP A 172 -0.03 -22.07 19.88
C ASP A 172 0.50 -22.88 18.66
N ASP A 173 1.24 -23.97 18.92
CA ASP A 173 1.84 -24.78 17.87
C ASP A 173 0.80 -25.47 16.97
N ALA A 174 -0.37 -25.81 17.50
CA ALA A 174 -1.45 -26.43 16.71
C ALA A 174 -2.10 -25.39 15.77
N GLU A 175 -2.33 -24.17 16.23
CA GLU A 175 -2.83 -23.06 15.44
C GLU A 175 -1.83 -22.66 14.34
N TRP A 176 -0.53 -22.59 14.66
CA TRP A 176 0.53 -22.34 13.65
C TRP A 176 0.51 -23.41 12.55
N LYS A 177 0.38 -24.70 12.94
CA LYS A 177 0.28 -25.77 11.97
C LYS A 177 -0.97 -25.64 11.10
N LEU A 178 -2.10 -25.33 11.70
CA LEU A 178 -3.37 -25.15 10.98
C LEU A 178 -3.29 -24.00 9.98
N LEU A 179 -2.75 -22.84 10.38
CA LEU A 179 -2.53 -21.69 9.51
C LEU A 179 -1.62 -22.06 8.33
N CYS A 180 -0.43 -22.60 8.60
CA CYS A 180 0.56 -22.86 7.55
C CYS A 180 0.10 -23.97 6.58
N ASP A 181 -0.56 -25.03 7.08
CA ASP A 181 -1.15 -26.06 6.24
C ASP A 181 -2.27 -25.51 5.36
N GLY A 182 -3.12 -24.64 5.94
CA GLY A 182 -4.19 -23.95 5.20
C GLY A 182 -3.65 -23.05 4.11
N LEU A 183 -2.65 -22.20 4.42
CA LEU A 183 -1.99 -21.32 3.46
C LEU A 183 -1.33 -22.13 2.32
N ASN A 184 -0.67 -23.24 2.62
CA ASN A 184 -0.07 -24.10 1.60
C ASN A 184 -1.12 -24.67 0.63
N LYS A 185 -2.29 -25.08 1.14
CA LYS A 185 -3.40 -25.58 0.32
C LYS A 185 -3.99 -24.47 -0.55
N LEU A 186 -4.32 -23.29 0.04
CA LEU A 186 -4.83 -22.14 -0.70
C LEU A 186 -3.81 -21.64 -1.73
N GLY A 187 -2.53 -21.60 -1.35
CA GLY A 187 -1.44 -21.19 -2.25
C GLY A 187 -1.26 -22.13 -3.42
N LYS A 188 -1.42 -23.45 -3.20
CA LYS A 188 -1.42 -24.44 -4.29
C LYS A 188 -2.60 -24.23 -5.24
N ILE A 189 -3.80 -24.02 -4.73
CA ILE A 189 -5.01 -23.71 -5.52
C ILE A 189 -4.77 -22.43 -6.37
N ALA A 190 -4.17 -21.39 -5.78
CA ALA A 190 -3.82 -20.17 -6.49
C ALA A 190 -2.81 -20.46 -7.61
N ALA A 191 -1.72 -21.18 -7.32
CA ALA A 191 -0.67 -21.51 -8.28
C ALA A 191 -1.19 -22.35 -9.45
N ASP A 192 -2.04 -23.35 -9.20
CA ASP A 192 -2.66 -24.19 -10.24
C ASP A 192 -3.55 -23.37 -11.20
N ARG A 193 -3.96 -22.15 -10.80
CA ARG A 193 -4.75 -21.20 -11.59
C ARG A 193 -3.93 -20.03 -12.15
N GLY A 194 -2.61 -20.05 -11.98
CA GLY A 194 -1.71 -18.99 -12.45
C GLY A 194 -1.66 -17.75 -11.55
N PHE A 195 -2.10 -17.87 -10.29
CA PHE A 195 -2.05 -16.80 -9.31
C PHE A 195 -0.88 -16.97 -8.33
N LYS A 196 -0.46 -15.85 -7.74
CA LYS A 196 0.34 -15.84 -6.52
C LYS A 196 -0.53 -15.50 -5.32
N LEU A 197 -0.53 -16.35 -4.29
CA LEU A 197 -1.01 -16.01 -2.96
C LEU A 197 0.09 -15.21 -2.27
N CYS A 198 -0.18 -13.95 -1.94
CA CYS A 198 0.73 -13.07 -1.23
C CYS A 198 0.19 -12.84 0.18
N PHE A 199 0.86 -13.45 1.19
CA PHE A 199 0.42 -13.29 2.57
C PHE A 199 0.79 -11.90 3.08
N HIS A 200 -0.20 -11.19 3.59
CA HIS A 200 -0.06 -9.86 4.17
C HIS A 200 -0.06 -9.95 5.69
N HIS A 201 1.12 -9.78 6.31
CA HIS A 201 1.21 -9.53 7.74
C HIS A 201 0.56 -8.17 8.06
N HIS A 202 -0.14 -8.07 9.16
CA HIS A 202 -0.89 -6.85 9.44
C HIS A 202 -0.99 -6.58 10.95
N MET A 203 -1.01 -5.30 11.30
CA MET A 203 -1.20 -4.88 12.67
C MET A 203 -2.51 -5.41 13.25
N GLY A 204 -2.45 -5.95 14.46
CA GLY A 204 -3.62 -6.49 15.16
C GLY A 204 -4.06 -7.88 14.71
N THR A 205 -3.37 -8.53 13.78
CA THR A 205 -3.64 -9.92 13.36
C THR A 205 -2.70 -10.90 14.05
N VAL A 206 -2.91 -12.20 13.84
CA VAL A 206 -2.08 -13.27 14.42
C VAL A 206 -0.66 -13.32 13.84
N VAL A 207 -0.42 -12.68 12.67
CA VAL A 207 0.90 -12.51 12.09
C VAL A 207 1.16 -11.01 11.92
N GLN A 208 1.85 -10.41 12.87
CA GLN A 208 2.12 -8.98 12.97
C GLN A 208 3.62 -8.66 12.94
N THR A 209 4.42 -9.42 13.69
CA THR A 209 5.83 -9.15 13.94
C THR A 209 6.75 -9.83 12.94
N SER A 210 8.01 -9.44 12.92
CA SER A 210 9.06 -10.12 12.15
C SER A 210 9.22 -11.57 12.56
N GLU A 211 9.18 -11.88 13.86
CA GLU A 211 9.29 -13.26 14.36
C GLU A 211 8.12 -14.13 13.89
N GLU A 212 6.90 -13.61 13.94
CA GLU A 212 5.71 -14.32 13.46
C GLU A 212 5.75 -14.50 11.94
N THR A 213 6.19 -13.46 11.20
CA THR A 213 6.44 -13.57 9.76
C THR A 213 7.50 -14.62 9.45
N ASP A 214 8.60 -14.65 10.19
CA ASP A 214 9.65 -15.66 10.06
C ASP A 214 9.11 -17.07 10.27
N ARG A 215 8.31 -17.27 11.30
CA ARG A 215 7.69 -18.56 11.61
C ARG A 215 6.75 -19.01 10.50
N MET A 216 5.90 -18.13 10.00
CA MET A 216 5.00 -18.40 8.87
C MET A 216 5.79 -18.76 7.61
N MET A 217 6.81 -17.94 7.24
CA MET A 217 7.62 -18.15 6.05
C MET A 217 8.43 -19.45 6.11
N ALA A 218 8.92 -19.85 7.29
CA ALA A 218 9.67 -21.10 7.48
C ALA A 218 8.80 -22.36 7.37
N ASN A 219 7.51 -22.25 7.68
CA ASN A 219 6.56 -23.38 7.71
C ASN A 219 5.62 -23.41 6.49
N THR A 220 5.82 -22.52 5.51
CA THR A 220 5.03 -22.52 4.26
C THR A 220 5.90 -22.81 3.06
N ASP A 221 5.29 -23.44 2.03
CA ASP A 221 5.97 -23.82 0.80
C ASP A 221 6.29 -22.58 -0.05
N PRO A 222 7.58 -22.32 -0.36
CA PRO A 222 8.01 -21.15 -1.13
C PRO A 222 7.49 -21.14 -2.58
N ARG A 223 7.00 -22.26 -3.09
CA ARG A 223 6.39 -22.35 -4.43
C ARG A 223 4.98 -21.77 -4.46
N TYR A 224 4.30 -21.70 -3.32
CA TYR A 224 2.86 -21.42 -3.22
C TYR A 224 2.53 -20.19 -2.39
N VAL A 225 3.29 -19.92 -1.32
CA VAL A 225 3.04 -18.81 -0.40
C VAL A 225 4.15 -17.78 -0.53
N PHE A 226 3.79 -16.60 -0.99
CA PHE A 226 4.65 -15.44 -1.14
C PHE A 226 4.33 -14.41 -0.06
N LEU A 227 5.23 -13.46 0.15
CA LEU A 227 5.02 -12.33 1.03
C LEU A 227 4.42 -11.16 0.23
N CYS A 228 3.32 -10.59 0.72
CA CYS A 228 2.97 -9.21 0.45
C CYS A 228 3.82 -8.37 1.41
N TYR A 229 4.91 -7.83 0.88
CA TYR A 229 5.84 -7.03 1.66
C TYR A 229 5.27 -5.63 1.86
N ASP A 230 5.04 -5.25 3.11
CA ASP A 230 4.52 -3.93 3.48
C ASP A 230 5.50 -3.19 4.40
N THR A 231 5.99 -2.05 3.94
CA THR A 231 6.97 -1.24 4.68
C THR A 231 6.36 -0.61 5.94
N GLY A 232 5.09 -0.20 5.88
CA GLY A 232 4.43 0.51 6.98
C GLY A 232 4.07 -0.40 8.15
N HIS A 233 3.50 -1.58 7.89
CA HIS A 233 3.13 -2.49 8.97
C HIS A 233 4.34 -3.03 9.74
N PHE A 234 5.46 -3.33 9.08
CA PHE A 234 6.70 -3.66 9.79
C PHE A 234 7.19 -2.47 10.64
N THR A 235 7.22 -1.27 10.06
CA THR A 235 7.64 -0.06 10.80
C THR A 235 6.73 0.24 11.99
N PHE A 236 5.41 0.10 11.84
CA PHE A 236 4.45 0.31 12.92
C PHE A 236 4.62 -0.73 14.06
N ALA A 237 4.91 -1.96 13.71
CA ALA A 237 5.24 -3.00 14.70
C ALA A 237 6.54 -2.74 15.47
N GLY A 238 7.37 -1.79 15.00
CA GLY A 238 8.69 -1.48 15.57
C GLY A 238 9.81 -2.32 14.97
N GLU A 239 9.57 -2.91 13.81
CA GLU A 239 10.47 -3.80 13.09
C GLU A 239 11.27 -3.04 12.01
N ASP A 240 12.35 -3.64 11.52
CA ASP A 240 13.12 -3.12 10.38
C ASP A 240 12.59 -3.69 9.07
N PRO A 241 11.84 -2.90 8.27
CA PRO A 241 11.30 -3.37 6.99
C PRO A 241 12.41 -3.76 6.01
N LEU A 242 13.55 -3.07 6.01
CA LEU A 242 14.66 -3.37 5.10
C LEU A 242 15.33 -4.71 5.44
N ALA A 243 15.47 -5.05 6.71
CA ALA A 243 15.99 -6.35 7.13
C ALA A 243 15.07 -7.49 6.67
N MET A 244 13.76 -7.33 6.83
CA MET A 244 12.76 -8.30 6.38
C MET A 244 12.75 -8.44 4.85
N LEU A 245 12.87 -7.33 4.11
CA LEU A 245 12.97 -7.38 2.66
C LEU A 245 14.21 -8.16 2.20
N LYS A 246 15.40 -7.86 2.75
CA LYS A 246 16.63 -8.55 2.42
C LYS A 246 16.55 -10.06 2.67
N LYS A 247 15.83 -10.45 3.73
CA LYS A 247 15.65 -11.85 4.11
C LYS A 247 14.75 -12.61 3.14
N TYR A 248 13.71 -11.97 2.62
CA TYR A 248 12.63 -12.63 1.89
C TYR A 248 12.41 -12.11 0.47
N VAL A 249 13.34 -11.34 -0.10
CA VAL A 249 13.17 -10.71 -1.42
C VAL A 249 12.81 -11.72 -2.52
N ASP A 250 13.37 -12.93 -2.48
CA ASP A 250 13.07 -14.01 -3.44
C ASP A 250 11.64 -14.58 -3.29
N ARG A 251 10.98 -14.29 -2.17
CA ARG A 251 9.60 -14.70 -1.87
C ARG A 251 8.62 -13.53 -1.87
N VAL A 252 9.03 -12.33 -2.26
CA VAL A 252 8.13 -11.19 -2.39
C VAL A 252 7.26 -11.36 -3.64
N GLY A 253 5.96 -11.49 -3.45
CA GLY A 253 4.99 -11.63 -4.54
C GLY A 253 4.27 -10.33 -4.87
N HIS A 254 4.15 -9.43 -3.89
CA HIS A 254 3.51 -8.13 -3.98
C HIS A 254 4.18 -7.15 -3.01
N VAL A 255 4.13 -5.85 -3.32
CA VAL A 255 4.76 -4.82 -2.50
C VAL A 255 3.76 -3.72 -2.19
N HIS A 256 3.56 -3.42 -0.92
CA HIS A 256 2.91 -2.22 -0.43
C HIS A 256 3.97 -1.20 0.00
N LEU A 257 4.01 -0.08 -0.70
CA LEU A 257 4.82 1.08 -0.34
C LEU A 257 3.99 1.97 0.57
N LYS A 258 4.12 1.76 1.87
CA LYS A 258 3.40 2.46 2.92
C LYS A 258 4.39 3.22 3.79
N ASP A 259 4.27 4.53 3.85
CA ASP A 259 5.12 5.39 4.67
C ASP A 259 4.49 5.63 6.05
N MET A 260 5.32 5.98 7.01
CA MET A 260 4.91 6.12 8.41
C MET A 260 5.41 7.44 8.98
N ARG A 261 4.59 8.08 9.80
CA ARG A 261 5.03 9.21 10.64
C ARG A 261 5.40 8.68 12.02
N LEU A 262 6.70 8.44 12.25
CA LEU A 262 7.21 7.86 13.50
C LEU A 262 6.79 8.63 14.76
N PRO A 263 6.75 9.97 14.79
CA PRO A 263 6.23 10.69 15.95
C PRO A 263 4.79 10.31 16.32
N VAL A 264 3.93 10.00 15.32
CA VAL A 264 2.54 9.58 15.55
C VAL A 264 2.49 8.15 16.07
N VAL A 265 3.39 7.26 15.59
CA VAL A 265 3.55 5.90 16.12
C VAL A 265 3.97 5.92 17.59
N GLU A 266 4.90 6.80 17.97
CA GLU A 266 5.32 6.99 19.36
C GLU A 266 4.15 7.47 20.24
N GLU A 267 3.34 8.41 19.76
CA GLU A 267 2.13 8.86 20.47
C GLU A 267 1.09 7.73 20.56
N ALA A 268 0.94 6.89 19.53
CA ALA A 268 0.05 5.73 19.58
C ALA A 268 0.46 4.76 20.68
N ARG A 269 1.76 4.49 20.81
CA ARG A 269 2.32 3.63 21.86
C ARG A 269 2.11 4.20 23.25
N LYS A 270 2.39 5.49 23.42
CA LYS A 270 2.29 6.21 24.70
C LYS A 270 0.87 6.32 25.21
N ASN A 271 -0.10 6.43 24.30
CA ASN A 271 -1.50 6.67 24.65
C ASN A 271 -2.38 5.41 24.49
N ASP A 272 -1.79 4.23 24.33
CA ASP A 272 -2.50 2.97 24.18
C ASP A 272 -3.56 3.00 23.05
N TRP A 273 -3.20 3.57 21.90
CA TRP A 273 -4.14 3.67 20.80
C TRP A 273 -4.39 2.31 20.11
N SER A 274 -5.64 2.14 19.68
CA SER A 274 -5.97 1.08 18.73
C SER A 274 -5.34 1.36 17.36
N PHE A 275 -5.37 0.36 16.48
CA PHE A 275 -4.97 0.54 15.09
C PHE A 275 -5.76 1.67 14.42
N LEU A 276 -7.08 1.65 14.54
CA LEU A 276 -7.95 2.66 13.92
C LEU A 276 -7.76 4.08 14.50
N GLN A 277 -7.45 4.19 15.80
CA GLN A 277 -7.09 5.48 16.39
C GLN A 277 -5.77 6.01 15.81
N ALA A 278 -4.76 5.15 15.61
CA ALA A 278 -3.51 5.54 15.00
C ALA A 278 -3.71 5.99 13.53
N VAL A 279 -4.55 5.29 12.76
CA VAL A 279 -4.96 5.70 11.40
C VAL A 279 -5.61 7.09 11.42
N ARG A 280 -6.60 7.34 12.28
CA ARG A 280 -7.29 8.63 12.41
C ARG A 280 -6.36 9.78 12.76
N ASN A 281 -5.30 9.48 13.49
CA ASN A 281 -4.28 10.46 13.88
C ASN A 281 -3.13 10.58 12.86
N GLY A 282 -3.23 9.86 11.73
CA GLY A 282 -2.32 10.01 10.60
C GLY A 282 -0.98 9.32 10.79
N ALA A 283 -0.94 8.16 11.45
CA ALA A 283 0.27 7.35 11.57
C ALA A 283 0.80 6.88 10.21
N PHE A 284 -0.12 6.54 9.29
CA PHE A 284 0.21 6.12 7.93
C PHE A 284 0.17 7.28 6.95
N THR A 285 1.05 7.24 5.97
CA THR A 285 1.09 8.20 4.87
C THR A 285 1.67 7.57 3.60
N VAL A 286 1.77 8.36 2.55
CA VAL A 286 2.31 7.91 1.25
C VAL A 286 3.82 8.09 1.18
N PRO A 287 4.55 7.32 0.33
CA PRO A 287 6.00 7.48 0.14
C PRO A 287 6.43 8.92 -0.10
N GLY A 288 7.41 9.36 0.69
CA GLY A 288 7.98 10.72 0.66
C GLY A 288 7.27 11.75 1.53
N ASP A 289 6.34 11.32 2.38
CA ASP A 289 5.64 12.17 3.35
C ASP A 289 5.82 11.70 4.81
N GLY A 290 6.57 10.64 5.03
CA GLY A 290 6.87 10.07 6.34
C GLY A 290 8.38 9.88 6.56
N ASP A 291 8.70 8.92 7.41
CA ASP A 291 10.06 8.71 7.93
C ASP A 291 10.71 7.40 7.39
N VAL A 292 10.01 6.62 6.53
CA VAL A 292 10.58 5.40 5.93
C VAL A 292 11.56 5.77 4.83
N ASP A 293 12.79 5.28 4.92
CA ASP A 293 13.79 5.42 3.85
C ASP A 293 13.53 4.36 2.76
N PHE A 294 12.97 4.79 1.63
CA PHE A 294 12.66 3.90 0.50
C PHE A 294 13.83 3.65 -0.44
N ASP A 295 14.89 4.45 -0.44
CA ASP A 295 16.02 4.25 -1.37
C ASP A 295 16.65 2.86 -1.25
N PRO A 296 17.00 2.36 -0.05
CA PRO A 296 17.51 1.01 0.09
C PRO A 296 16.47 -0.07 -0.21
N VAL A 297 15.16 0.20 0.02
CA VAL A 297 14.08 -0.73 -0.34
C VAL A 297 13.99 -0.88 -1.87
N PHE A 298 13.95 0.22 -2.60
CA PHE A 298 13.95 0.19 -4.07
C PHE A 298 15.18 -0.51 -4.62
N LYS A 299 16.35 -0.21 -4.05
CA LYS A 299 17.61 -0.84 -4.47
C LYS A 299 17.59 -2.37 -4.29
N VAL A 300 17.14 -2.88 -3.16
CA VAL A 300 17.06 -4.33 -2.90
C VAL A 300 16.09 -5.01 -3.87
N LEU A 301 14.92 -4.41 -4.11
CA LEU A 301 13.95 -4.94 -5.08
C LEU A 301 14.50 -4.96 -6.51
N ALA A 302 15.20 -3.89 -6.92
CA ALA A 302 15.79 -3.80 -8.24
C ALA A 302 16.96 -4.78 -8.43
N ASP A 303 17.87 -4.86 -7.47
CA ASP A 303 19.02 -5.79 -7.49
C ASP A 303 18.56 -7.26 -7.55
N ALA A 304 17.43 -7.59 -6.92
CA ALA A 304 16.81 -8.92 -6.96
C ALA A 304 16.02 -9.19 -8.25
N GLY A 305 15.89 -8.21 -9.14
CA GLY A 305 15.10 -8.34 -10.36
C GLY A 305 13.59 -8.52 -10.10
N TYR A 306 13.06 -7.85 -9.08
CA TYR A 306 11.64 -7.92 -8.73
C TYR A 306 10.75 -7.59 -9.93
N GLN A 307 9.69 -8.39 -10.11
CA GLN A 307 8.68 -8.20 -11.14
C GLN A 307 7.29 -8.23 -10.52
N GLY A 308 6.51 -7.21 -10.80
CA GLY A 308 5.14 -7.10 -10.26
C GLY A 308 4.72 -5.68 -9.98
N TRP A 309 3.90 -5.53 -8.98
CA TRP A 309 3.35 -4.24 -8.57
C TRP A 309 4.14 -3.63 -7.41
N LEU A 310 4.49 -2.39 -7.54
CA LEU A 310 4.80 -1.49 -6.44
C LEU A 310 3.53 -0.69 -6.17
N LEU A 311 2.85 -1.01 -5.09
CA LEU A 311 1.53 -0.46 -4.78
C LEU A 311 1.64 0.53 -3.62
N VAL A 312 1.29 1.78 -3.87
CA VAL A 312 1.18 2.79 -2.82
C VAL A 312 -0.08 2.51 -1.99
N GLU A 313 0.09 2.45 -0.69
CA GLU A 313 -1.03 2.29 0.23
C GLU A 313 -0.84 3.18 1.45
N ALA A 314 -1.92 3.87 1.84
CA ALA A 314 -1.95 4.65 3.06
C ALA A 314 -3.38 4.73 3.58
N GLU A 315 -3.61 4.20 4.78
CA GLU A 315 -4.86 4.41 5.51
C GLU A 315 -4.84 5.84 6.05
N GLN A 316 -5.55 6.72 5.35
CA GLN A 316 -5.63 8.14 5.70
C GLN A 316 -7.07 8.62 5.82
N ASP A 317 -7.26 9.70 6.55
CA ASP A 317 -8.51 10.47 6.55
C ASP A 317 -8.48 11.43 5.34
N PRO A 318 -9.29 11.21 4.29
CA PRO A 318 -9.28 12.05 3.10
C PRO A 318 -9.68 13.50 3.35
N ALA A 319 -10.33 13.80 4.47
CA ALA A 319 -10.62 15.19 4.87
C ALA A 319 -9.36 15.92 5.37
N LYS A 320 -8.33 15.19 5.82
CA LYS A 320 -7.06 15.75 6.30
C LYS A 320 -5.94 15.61 5.26
N ALA A 321 -5.98 14.53 4.49
CA ALA A 321 -5.01 14.19 3.46
C ALA A 321 -5.73 14.04 2.13
N ASN A 322 -5.83 15.12 1.33
CA ASN A 322 -6.52 15.08 0.04
C ASN A 322 -5.96 13.94 -0.82
N PRO A 323 -6.78 12.96 -1.22
CA PRO A 323 -6.28 11.73 -1.85
C PRO A 323 -5.51 11.98 -3.14
N LEU A 324 -6.01 12.87 -4.01
CA LEU A 324 -5.33 13.19 -5.27
C LEU A 324 -3.97 13.87 -5.03
N GLU A 325 -3.90 14.83 -4.11
CA GLU A 325 -2.65 15.53 -3.78
C GLU A 325 -1.60 14.56 -3.22
N TYR A 326 -2.03 13.66 -2.33
CA TYR A 326 -1.15 12.64 -1.74
C TYR A 326 -0.74 11.58 -2.76
N ALA A 327 -1.65 11.15 -3.63
CA ALA A 327 -1.31 10.26 -4.76
C ALA A 327 -0.27 10.90 -5.70
N MET A 328 -0.42 12.17 -6.03
CA MET A 328 0.56 12.91 -6.85
C MET A 328 1.91 13.08 -6.13
N LYS A 329 1.91 13.29 -4.81
CA LYS A 329 3.12 13.36 -3.98
C LYS A 329 3.88 12.03 -4.04
N ALA A 330 3.21 10.91 -3.78
CA ALA A 330 3.79 9.58 -3.88
C ALA A 330 4.35 9.29 -5.28
N ARG A 331 3.54 9.59 -6.30
CA ARG A 331 3.93 9.38 -7.70
C ARG A 331 5.18 10.16 -8.09
N LYS A 332 5.27 11.41 -7.64
CA LYS A 332 6.45 12.27 -7.85
C LYS A 332 7.68 11.68 -7.15
N TYR A 333 7.54 11.31 -5.87
CA TYR A 333 8.62 10.73 -5.09
C TYR A 333 9.18 9.46 -5.76
N ILE A 334 8.30 8.50 -6.08
CA ILE A 334 8.71 7.24 -6.71
C ILE A 334 9.44 7.51 -8.04
N ARG A 335 8.93 8.41 -8.86
CA ARG A 335 9.58 8.76 -10.13
C ARG A 335 10.98 9.37 -9.93
N GLU A 336 11.15 10.23 -8.94
CA GLU A 336 12.43 10.88 -8.64
C GLU A 336 13.48 9.90 -8.13
N HIS A 337 13.06 8.82 -7.45
CA HIS A 337 13.95 7.83 -6.82
C HIS A 337 14.16 6.57 -7.68
N THR A 338 13.27 6.25 -8.61
CA THR A 338 13.32 4.99 -9.37
C THR A 338 13.35 5.18 -10.89
N GLY A 339 12.89 6.32 -11.38
CA GLY A 339 12.70 6.58 -12.81
C GLY A 339 11.40 6.00 -13.41
N LEU A 340 10.55 5.31 -12.59
CA LEU A 340 9.27 4.74 -13.04
C LEU A 340 8.22 5.82 -13.30
#